data_f59b4eba055c41fb8324f2ef87acafa8
#
_entry.id   f59b4eba055c41fb8324f2ef87acafa8
#
_cell.length_a   1.000
_cell.length_b   1.000
_cell.length_c   1.000
_cell.angle_alpha   90.00
_cell.angle_beta   90.00
_cell.angle_gamma   90.00
#
_symmetry.space_group_name_H-M   'P 1'
#
loop_
_entity.id
_entity.type
_entity.pdbx_description
1 polymer ?
#
loop_
_entity_poly.entity_id
_entity_poly.type
_entity_poly.pdbx_seq_one_letter_code
_entity_poly.pdbx_strand_id
1 'polypeptide(L)'
;MIDQNIQSSSPLSASEIKMIEDTKLSVLERHHLRVLAHCLACFKDMANGLNEGSLPNQENRLKWCLAQPSLSKDQSFIPVLLDQFAGAARQLETVANELGISPLELTLRDLIQKVTLQN
;
A
#
# COMPACT_ATOMS: atom_id res chain seq x y z
N MET A 1 -24.00 7.05 -5.00
CA MET A 1 -23.03 8.01 -5.52
C MET A 1 -22.10 8.51 -4.44
N ILE A 2 -22.66 8.87 -3.32
CA ILE A 2 -21.86 9.40 -2.21
C ILE A 2 -20.87 8.35 -1.71
N ASP A 3 -21.24 7.09 -1.77
CA ASP A 3 -20.38 6.01 -1.36
C ASP A 3 -19.05 5.98 -2.09
N GLN A 4 -19.06 6.48 -3.33
CA GLN A 4 -17.84 6.50 -4.12
C GLN A 4 -16.79 7.40 -3.51
N ASN A 5 -17.22 8.49 -2.88
CA ASN A 5 -16.28 9.40 -2.23
C ASN A 5 -15.62 8.75 -1.03
N ILE A 6 -16.38 7.96 -0.31
CA ILE A 6 -15.85 7.24 0.85
C ILE A 6 -14.86 6.20 0.39
N GLN A 7 -15.19 5.50 -0.70
CA GLN A 7 -14.31 4.47 -1.24
C GLN A 7 -13.03 5.07 -1.79
N SER A 8 -13.11 6.25 -2.38
CA SER A 8 -11.91 6.86 -2.95
C SER A 8 -10.92 7.31 -1.89
N SER A 9 -11.35 7.44 -0.64
CA SER A 9 -10.44 7.82 0.44
C SER A 9 -9.63 6.63 0.95
N SER A 10 -9.99 5.41 0.55
CA SER A 10 -9.26 4.22 0.94
C SER A 10 -8.91 3.42 -0.31
N PRO A 11 -7.60 3.19 -0.57
CA PRO A 11 -7.19 2.38 -1.72
C PRO A 11 -7.62 0.93 -1.64
N LEU A 12 -7.88 0.43 -0.43
CA LEU A 12 -8.29 -0.96 -0.25
C LEU A 12 -9.80 -1.09 -0.34
N SER A 13 -10.27 -2.07 -1.08
CA SER A 13 -11.69 -2.39 -1.17
C SER A 13 -12.15 -3.12 0.08
N ALA A 14 -13.47 -3.17 0.28
CA ALA A 14 -14.04 -3.90 1.40
C ALA A 14 -13.68 -5.38 1.33
N SER A 15 -13.66 -5.96 0.14
CA SER A 15 -13.31 -7.37 -0.02
C SER A 15 -11.83 -7.60 0.31
N GLU A 16 -10.96 -6.68 -0.02
CA GLU A 16 -9.55 -6.81 0.30
C GLU A 16 -9.32 -6.72 1.80
N ILE A 17 -10.01 -5.80 2.47
CA ILE A 17 -9.93 -5.69 3.92
C ILE A 17 -10.40 -6.99 4.57
N LYS A 18 -11.49 -7.56 4.04
CA LYS A 18 -12.00 -8.82 4.55
C LYS A 18 -11.00 -9.96 4.38
N MET A 19 -10.28 -9.99 3.26
CA MET A 19 -9.25 -11.02 3.06
C MET A 19 -8.20 -10.96 4.17
N ILE A 20 -7.81 -9.76 4.58
CA ILE A 20 -6.85 -9.58 5.66
C ILE A 20 -7.46 -10.03 7.00
N GLU A 21 -8.70 -9.62 7.26
CA GLU A 21 -9.37 -9.95 8.51
C GLU A 21 -9.62 -11.46 8.66
N ASP A 22 -9.78 -12.15 7.54
CA ASP A 22 -10.05 -13.59 7.57
C ASP A 22 -8.79 -14.42 7.78
N THR A 23 -7.60 -13.81 7.80
CA THR A 23 -6.38 -14.55 8.08
C THR A 23 -6.34 -14.95 9.55
N LYS A 24 -5.54 -15.99 9.86
CA LYS A 24 -5.36 -16.44 11.24
C LYS A 24 -4.19 -15.75 11.93
N LEU A 25 -3.77 -14.62 11.37
CA LEU A 25 -2.67 -13.86 11.92
C LEU A 25 -3.12 -13.12 13.19
N SER A 26 -2.14 -12.76 14.01
CA SER A 26 -2.42 -11.94 15.20
C SER A 26 -2.95 -10.58 14.79
N VAL A 27 -3.54 -9.87 15.76
CA VAL A 27 -4.06 -8.52 15.50
C VAL A 27 -2.96 -7.61 14.98
N LEU A 28 -1.78 -7.68 15.59
CA LEU A 28 -0.65 -6.85 15.18
C LEU A 28 -0.18 -7.18 13.77
N GLU A 29 -0.10 -8.47 13.46
CA GLU A 29 0.33 -8.89 12.13
C GLU A 29 -0.68 -8.49 11.07
N ARG A 30 -1.97 -8.58 11.37
CA ARG A 30 -3.00 -8.12 10.44
C ARG A 30 -2.91 -6.62 10.21
N HIS A 31 -2.63 -5.87 11.28
CA HIS A 31 -2.46 -4.43 11.15
C HIS A 31 -1.28 -4.10 10.23
N HIS A 32 -0.15 -4.76 10.45
CA HIS A 32 1.04 -4.55 9.64
C HIS A 32 0.77 -4.90 8.17
N LEU A 33 0.09 -6.01 7.94
CA LEU A 33 -0.26 -6.43 6.59
C LEU A 33 -1.17 -5.40 5.92
N ARG A 34 -2.13 -4.85 6.67
CA ARG A 34 -3.03 -3.84 6.15
C ARG A 34 -2.27 -2.58 5.73
N VAL A 35 -1.29 -2.17 6.54
CA VAL A 35 -0.47 -1.00 6.21
C VAL A 35 0.31 -1.24 4.92
N LEU A 36 0.95 -2.40 4.79
CA LEU A 36 1.68 -2.73 3.57
C LEU A 36 0.77 -2.77 2.35
N ALA A 37 -0.40 -3.38 2.48
CA ALA A 37 -1.36 -3.47 1.38
C ALA A 37 -1.86 -2.10 0.98
N HIS A 38 -2.13 -1.25 1.96
CA HIS A 38 -2.58 0.12 1.70
C HIS A 38 -1.49 0.90 0.93
N CYS A 39 -0.25 0.79 1.39
CA CYS A 39 0.86 1.48 0.73
C CYS A 39 1.06 0.95 -0.70
N LEU A 40 0.95 -0.36 -0.89
CA LEU A 40 1.07 -0.93 -2.23
C LEU A 40 0.00 -0.38 -3.16
N ALA A 41 -1.23 -0.28 -2.68
CA ALA A 41 -2.32 0.28 -3.47
C ALA A 41 -2.04 1.74 -3.83
N CYS A 42 -1.49 2.50 -2.89
CA CYS A 42 -1.10 3.89 -3.15
C CYS A 42 -0.01 3.96 -4.21
N PHE A 43 1.00 3.09 -4.12
CA PHE A 43 2.08 3.07 -5.11
C PHE A 43 1.55 2.74 -6.50
N LYS A 44 0.62 1.83 -6.60
CA LYS A 44 0.02 1.49 -7.90
C LYS A 44 -0.77 2.66 -8.46
N ASP A 45 -1.44 3.41 -7.58
CA ASP A 45 -2.15 4.62 -8.00
C ASP A 45 -1.17 5.68 -8.48
N MET A 46 -0.06 5.86 -7.77
CA MET A 46 0.99 6.79 -8.19
C MET A 46 1.56 6.42 -9.56
N ALA A 47 1.63 5.13 -9.85
CA ALA A 47 2.16 4.61 -11.10
C ALA A 47 1.11 4.59 -12.22
N ASN A 48 -0.05 5.17 -11.98
CA ASN A 48 -1.14 5.27 -12.97
C ASN A 48 -1.59 3.90 -13.48
N GLY A 49 -1.64 2.93 -12.57
CA GLY A 49 -2.17 1.62 -12.89
C GLY A 49 -1.20 0.68 -13.58
N LEU A 50 0.08 1.03 -13.63
CA LEU A 50 1.08 0.10 -14.14
C LEU A 50 1.14 -1.13 -13.24
N ASN A 51 1.25 -2.30 -13.86
CA ASN A 51 1.24 -3.58 -13.16
C ASN A 51 2.62 -4.22 -13.07
N GLU A 52 3.65 -3.50 -13.44
CA GLU A 52 5.02 -4.00 -13.31
C GLU A 52 5.97 -2.82 -13.26
N GLY A 53 7.16 -3.08 -12.72
CA GLY A 53 8.18 -2.07 -12.62
C GLY A 53 8.50 -1.71 -11.18
N SER A 54 9.38 -0.73 -11.04
CA SER A 54 9.82 -0.25 -9.74
C SER A 54 8.74 0.61 -9.09
N LEU A 55 8.77 0.66 -7.74
CA LEU A 55 7.88 1.55 -7.00
C LEU A 55 8.25 3.01 -7.28
N PRO A 56 7.27 3.92 -7.19
CA PRO A 56 7.55 5.35 -7.35
C PRO A 56 8.61 5.82 -6.37
N ASN A 57 9.47 6.72 -6.83
CA ASN A 57 10.52 7.27 -5.98
C ASN A 57 9.98 8.35 -5.04
N GLN A 58 10.86 8.87 -4.19
CA GLN A 58 10.47 9.86 -3.18
C GLN A 58 9.83 11.10 -3.81
N GLU A 59 10.36 11.57 -4.91
CA GLU A 59 9.83 12.76 -5.58
C GLU A 59 8.39 12.52 -6.06
N ASN A 60 8.15 11.37 -6.66
CA ASN A 60 6.81 11.04 -7.14
C ASN A 60 5.84 10.82 -5.98
N ARG A 61 6.31 10.25 -4.89
CA ARG A 61 5.49 10.09 -3.69
C ARG A 61 5.07 11.44 -3.13
N LEU A 62 5.98 12.38 -3.09
CA LEU A 62 5.67 13.73 -2.62
C LEU A 62 4.64 14.39 -3.53
N LYS A 63 4.83 14.30 -4.84
CA LYS A 63 3.89 14.88 -5.79
C LYS A 63 2.50 14.31 -5.61
N TRP A 64 2.42 13.00 -5.42
CA TRP A 64 1.13 12.34 -5.21
C TRP A 64 0.46 12.84 -3.92
N CYS A 65 1.23 12.97 -2.84
CA CYS A 65 0.70 13.47 -1.57
C CYS A 65 0.15 14.89 -1.74
N LEU A 66 0.90 15.75 -2.41
CA LEU A 66 0.47 17.12 -2.60
C LEU A 66 -0.77 17.24 -3.47
N ALA A 67 -1.02 16.25 -4.32
CA ALA A 67 -2.20 16.23 -5.18
C ALA A 67 -3.45 15.72 -4.46
N GLN A 68 -3.32 15.12 -3.28
CA GLN A 68 -4.47 14.60 -2.54
C GLN A 68 -5.19 15.75 -1.84
N PRO A 69 -6.50 15.92 -2.07
CA PRO A 69 -7.24 17.05 -1.48
C PRO A 69 -7.15 17.11 0.05
N SER A 70 -7.20 15.94 0.70
CA SER A 70 -7.15 15.90 2.15
C SER A 70 -5.80 16.30 2.70
N LEU A 71 -4.73 16.03 1.96
CA LEU A 71 -3.36 16.33 2.40
C LEU A 71 -2.95 17.75 1.99
N SER A 72 -3.50 18.27 0.92
CA SER A 72 -3.15 19.63 0.49
C SER A 72 -3.65 20.69 1.46
N LYS A 73 -4.70 20.38 2.22
CA LYS A 73 -5.25 21.30 3.20
C LYS A 73 -4.44 21.33 4.49
N ASP A 74 -3.84 20.20 4.85
CA ASP A 74 -3.03 20.10 6.06
C ASP A 74 -1.81 19.25 5.70
N GLN A 75 -0.73 19.92 5.36
CA GLN A 75 0.48 19.25 4.89
C GLN A 75 1.34 18.72 6.03
N SER A 76 0.91 18.89 7.27
CA SER A 76 1.69 18.45 8.43
C SER A 76 1.85 16.93 8.48
N PHE A 77 0.94 16.18 7.85
CA PHE A 77 1.01 14.73 7.81
C PHE A 77 1.91 14.19 6.71
N ILE A 78 2.29 15.03 5.75
CA ILE A 78 3.07 14.55 4.61
C ILE A 78 4.40 13.94 5.01
N PRO A 79 5.22 14.55 5.89
CA PRO A 79 6.47 13.92 6.28
C PRO A 79 6.28 12.55 6.93
N VAL A 80 5.25 12.40 7.75
CA VAL A 80 4.94 11.12 8.40
C VAL A 80 4.56 10.08 7.37
N LEU A 81 3.72 10.47 6.41
CA LEU A 81 3.27 9.56 5.36
C LEU A 81 4.43 9.16 4.45
N LEU A 82 5.32 10.11 4.13
CA LEU A 82 6.49 9.79 3.31
C LEU A 82 7.41 8.80 4.00
N ASP A 83 7.59 8.93 5.32
CA ASP A 83 8.37 7.96 6.09
C ASP A 83 7.73 6.58 6.04
N GLN A 84 6.41 6.53 6.18
CA GLN A 84 5.69 5.27 6.11
C GLN A 84 5.83 4.63 4.73
N PHE A 85 5.71 5.43 3.68
CA PHE A 85 5.91 4.94 2.32
C PHE A 85 7.33 4.42 2.12
N ALA A 86 8.33 5.12 2.64
CA ALA A 86 9.72 4.68 2.48
C ALA A 86 9.96 3.33 3.15
N GLY A 87 9.43 3.15 4.36
CA GLY A 87 9.54 1.88 5.05
C GLY A 87 8.81 0.76 4.34
N ALA A 88 7.58 1.04 3.90
CA ALA A 88 6.80 0.05 3.18
C ALA A 88 7.46 -0.32 1.86
N ALA A 89 8.02 0.65 1.16
CA ALA A 89 8.70 0.40 -0.11
C ALA A 89 9.83 -0.59 0.05
N ARG A 90 10.65 -0.43 1.10
CA ARG A 90 11.75 -1.36 1.34
C ARG A 90 11.25 -2.78 1.58
N GLN A 91 10.18 -2.91 2.36
CA GLN A 91 9.62 -4.23 2.64
C GLN A 91 9.00 -4.86 1.39
N LEU A 92 8.28 -4.07 0.61
CA LEU A 92 7.66 -4.56 -0.62
C LEU A 92 8.71 -4.96 -1.64
N GLU A 93 9.80 -4.20 -1.74
CA GLU A 93 10.90 -4.54 -2.64
C GLU A 93 11.56 -5.85 -2.24
N THR A 94 11.71 -6.08 -0.94
CA THR A 94 12.27 -7.32 -0.44
C THR A 94 11.38 -8.51 -0.80
N VAL A 95 10.08 -8.37 -0.58
CA VAL A 95 9.13 -9.44 -0.90
C VAL A 95 9.14 -9.74 -2.41
N ALA A 96 9.11 -8.69 -3.23
CA ALA A 96 9.11 -8.85 -4.67
C ALA A 96 10.38 -9.55 -5.13
N ASN A 97 11.53 -9.15 -4.57
CA ASN A 97 12.80 -9.76 -4.91
C ASN A 97 12.81 -11.25 -4.58
N GLU A 98 12.26 -11.60 -3.42
CA GLU A 98 12.18 -13.01 -3.01
C GLU A 98 11.28 -13.83 -3.93
N LEU A 99 10.25 -13.19 -4.49
CA LEU A 99 9.33 -13.85 -5.41
C LEU A 99 9.82 -13.82 -6.86
N GLY A 100 10.88 -13.07 -7.14
CA GLY A 100 11.40 -12.96 -8.49
C GLY A 100 10.55 -12.12 -9.41
N ILE A 101 9.82 -11.14 -8.88
CA ILE A 101 8.97 -10.26 -9.67
C ILE A 101 9.32 -8.82 -9.34
N SER A 102 8.82 -7.89 -10.17
CA SER A 102 8.99 -6.47 -9.87
C SER A 102 7.99 -6.04 -8.79
N PRO A 103 8.32 -5.00 -8.00
CA PRO A 103 7.46 -4.59 -6.90
C PRO A 103 6.02 -4.25 -7.30
N LEU A 104 5.81 -3.63 -8.46
CA LEU A 104 4.45 -3.29 -8.89
C LEU A 104 3.63 -4.50 -9.32
N GLU A 105 4.27 -5.65 -9.49
CA GLU A 105 3.54 -6.90 -9.78
C GLU A 105 2.95 -7.53 -8.52
N LEU A 106 3.36 -7.07 -7.33
CA LEU A 106 2.85 -7.64 -6.09
C LEU A 106 1.34 -7.45 -5.98
N THR A 107 0.70 -8.44 -5.37
CA THR A 107 -0.73 -8.39 -5.09
C THR A 107 -0.95 -8.58 -3.61
N LEU A 108 -2.15 -8.26 -3.14
CA LEU A 108 -2.51 -8.51 -1.75
C LEU A 108 -2.34 -9.99 -1.40
N ARG A 109 -2.68 -10.87 -2.31
CA ARG A 109 -2.54 -12.31 -2.09
C ARG A 109 -1.09 -12.69 -1.84
N ASP A 110 -0.16 -12.08 -2.59
CA ASP A 110 1.27 -12.31 -2.38
C ASP A 110 1.69 -11.91 -0.97
N LEU A 111 1.21 -10.76 -0.51
CA LEU A 111 1.55 -10.26 0.82
C LEU A 111 0.99 -11.16 1.92
N ILE A 112 -0.25 -11.60 1.77
CA ILE A 112 -0.89 -12.50 2.73
C ILE A 112 -0.10 -13.80 2.81
N GLN A 113 0.24 -14.36 1.66
CA GLN A 113 0.95 -15.62 1.60
C GLN A 113 2.33 -15.50 2.24
N LYS A 114 3.04 -14.41 1.98
CA LYS A 114 4.36 -14.21 2.54
C LYS A 114 4.32 -14.15 4.06
N VAL A 115 3.38 -13.40 4.61
CA VAL A 115 3.27 -13.26 6.07
C VAL A 115 2.84 -14.57 6.72
N THR A 116 1.88 -15.27 6.11
CA THR A 116 1.41 -16.55 6.68
C THR A 116 2.47 -17.64 6.62
N LEU A 117 3.34 -17.61 5.61
CA LEU A 117 4.41 -18.61 5.50
C LEU A 117 5.52 -18.39 6.54
N GLN A 118 5.67 -17.14 7.02
CA GLN A 118 6.66 -16.83 8.03
C GLN A 118 6.20 -17.24 9.42
N ASN A 119 4.93 -17.51 9.57
CA ASN A 119 4.35 -17.92 10.84
C ASN A 119 3.90 -19.36 10.76
#